data_924842bad575d21835de43326f4ca30f
#
_entry.id   924842bad575d21835de43326f4ca30f
#
_cell.length_a   1.000
_cell.length_b   1.000
_cell.length_c   1.000
_cell.angle_alpha   90.00
_cell.angle_beta   90.00
_cell.angle_gamma   90.00
#
_symmetry.space_group_name_H-M   'P 1'
#
loop_
_entity.id
_entity.type
_entity.pdbx_description
1 polymer ?
#
loop_
_entity_poly.entity_id
_entity_poly.type
_entity_poly.pdbx_seq_one_letter_code
_entity_poly.pdbx_strand_id
1 'polypeptide(L)'
;MNTKISHFSPLDFPEQLRTYIEGATLSDSSSHSGARVLYLDSGYYLKIDQKGRLEREARIASWFEQEGIGTPVIHYLSTDKDYLLTKEAIGHDALAFLDQPETICQTMAEALKKLHSLYPKNFPSENHLQTYKDRTLKNYEKGEFYAKALLPQFQINSREEAFQLIQEQGHLLKTDAFIHGDACLPNFILKDASHFSCFIDLSLADFSDRHIDLFWAVWSLNYNLKDHKYAQLFLDHYGRKQVDSNKLRLVAAFEAFG
;
A
#
# COMPACT_ATOMS: atom_id res chain seq x y z
N MET A 1 -6.32 -1.51 19.48
CA MET A 1 -7.58 -1.62 18.68
C MET A 1 -8.51 -2.61 19.37
N ASN A 2 -9.78 -2.25 19.61
CA ASN A 2 -10.76 -3.18 20.19
C ASN A 2 -11.17 -4.19 19.12
N THR A 3 -10.53 -5.34 19.13
CA THR A 3 -10.84 -6.46 18.23
C THR A 3 -12.20 -7.04 18.61
N LYS A 4 -13.23 -6.77 17.80
CA LYS A 4 -14.53 -7.44 17.97
C LYS A 4 -14.38 -8.91 17.58
N ILE A 5 -14.42 -9.80 18.55
CA ILE A 5 -14.55 -11.24 18.29
C ILE A 5 -15.93 -11.45 17.71
N SER A 6 -16.01 -11.90 16.47
CA SER A 6 -17.28 -12.26 15.83
C SER A 6 -17.45 -13.78 15.87
N HIS A 7 -18.58 -14.24 16.38
CA HIS A 7 -18.93 -15.66 16.30
C HIS A 7 -19.45 -15.95 14.89
N PHE A 8 -18.63 -16.62 14.08
CA PHE A 8 -19.01 -17.13 12.78
C PHE A 8 -19.15 -18.65 12.83
N SER A 9 -20.13 -19.17 12.13
CA SER A 9 -20.18 -20.60 11.84
C SER A 9 -19.29 -20.90 10.62
N PRO A 10 -18.50 -21.97 10.60
CA PRO A 10 -17.82 -22.41 9.38
C PRO A 10 -18.79 -22.58 8.18
N LEU A 11 -20.08 -22.84 8.44
CA LEU A 11 -21.10 -22.95 7.41
C LEU A 11 -21.47 -21.64 6.73
N ASP A 12 -21.10 -20.50 7.32
CA ASP A 12 -21.28 -19.16 6.71
C ASP A 12 -20.31 -18.91 5.55
N PHE A 13 -19.37 -19.83 5.31
CA PHE A 13 -18.30 -19.69 4.33
C PHE A 13 -18.31 -20.81 3.28
N PRO A 14 -17.75 -20.57 2.09
CA PRO A 14 -17.52 -21.60 1.08
C PRO A 14 -16.81 -22.83 1.65
N GLU A 15 -17.14 -24.01 1.14
CA GLU A 15 -16.64 -25.30 1.65
C GLU A 15 -15.11 -25.33 1.74
N GLN A 16 -14.41 -24.79 0.73
CA GLN A 16 -12.95 -24.76 0.67
C GLN A 16 -12.29 -23.96 1.79
N LEU A 17 -13.02 -23.03 2.44
CA LEU A 17 -12.51 -22.21 3.53
C LEU A 17 -12.80 -22.79 4.92
N ARG A 18 -13.73 -23.74 5.04
CA ARG A 18 -14.24 -24.23 6.35
C ARG A 18 -13.13 -24.85 7.20
N THR A 19 -12.20 -25.58 6.58
CA THR A 19 -11.07 -26.22 7.29
C THR A 19 -10.12 -25.21 7.94
N TYR A 20 -10.04 -23.97 7.43
CA TYR A 20 -9.23 -22.91 8.00
C TYR A 20 -9.95 -22.15 9.12
N ILE A 21 -11.30 -22.17 9.08
CA ILE A 21 -12.17 -21.44 10.01
C ILE A 21 -12.56 -22.30 11.20
N GLU A 22 -12.67 -23.61 10.99
CA GLU A 22 -13.04 -24.57 12.03
C GLU A 22 -12.03 -24.56 13.17
N GLY A 23 -12.49 -24.22 14.37
CA GLY A 23 -11.66 -24.12 15.57
C GLY A 23 -10.84 -22.83 15.69
N ALA A 24 -10.82 -21.97 14.67
CA ALA A 24 -10.11 -20.70 14.73
C ALA A 24 -10.94 -19.58 15.39
N THR A 25 -10.27 -18.71 16.14
CA THR A 25 -10.86 -17.47 16.62
C THR A 25 -10.70 -16.39 15.55
N LEU A 26 -11.83 -15.79 15.13
CA LEU A 26 -11.85 -14.75 14.12
C LEU A 26 -11.93 -13.36 14.78
N SER A 27 -11.03 -12.47 14.40
CA SER A 27 -11.06 -11.07 14.82
C SER A 27 -11.16 -10.14 13.61
N ASP A 28 -11.96 -9.08 13.74
CA ASP A 28 -12.13 -8.08 12.67
C ASP A 28 -10.89 -7.18 12.60
N SER A 29 -10.20 -7.23 11.47
CA SER A 29 -9.01 -6.43 11.14
C SER A 29 -9.28 -5.46 9.99
N SER A 30 -10.55 -5.17 9.69
CA SER A 30 -10.95 -4.28 8.59
C SER A 30 -10.42 -2.87 8.78
N SER A 31 -9.95 -2.28 7.68
CA SER A 31 -9.56 -0.87 7.58
C SER A 31 -10.67 -0.06 6.87
N HIS A 32 -10.33 1.09 6.32
CA HIS A 32 -11.27 2.00 5.65
C HIS A 32 -11.65 1.61 4.20
N SER A 33 -11.11 0.50 3.68
CA SER A 33 -11.27 0.10 2.26
C SER A 33 -12.65 -0.43 1.87
N GLY A 34 -13.56 -0.60 2.82
CA GLY A 34 -14.91 -1.14 2.58
C GLY A 34 -14.98 -2.67 2.48
N ALA A 35 -13.87 -3.37 2.21
CA ALA A 35 -13.78 -4.82 2.31
C ALA A 35 -13.72 -5.26 3.77
N ARG A 36 -14.30 -6.41 4.08
CA ARG A 36 -14.16 -7.02 5.40
C ARG A 36 -12.88 -7.84 5.44
N VAL A 37 -12.04 -7.62 6.44
CA VAL A 37 -10.81 -8.39 6.69
C VAL A 37 -10.92 -9.08 8.04
N LEU A 38 -10.81 -10.40 8.06
CA LEU A 38 -10.83 -11.24 9.26
C LEU A 38 -9.43 -11.84 9.45
N TYR A 39 -8.86 -11.65 10.63
CA TYR A 39 -7.70 -12.41 11.08
C TYR A 39 -8.14 -13.68 11.77
N LEU A 40 -7.56 -14.79 11.38
CA LEU A 40 -7.72 -16.11 12.01
C LEU A 40 -6.49 -16.38 12.88
N ASP A 41 -6.67 -16.73 14.16
CA ASP A 41 -5.58 -17.03 15.08
C ASP A 41 -4.73 -18.26 14.69
N SER A 42 -5.19 -19.00 13.67
CA SER A 42 -4.43 -20.05 12.99
C SER A 42 -3.39 -19.52 11.98
N GLY A 43 -3.19 -18.18 11.88
CA GLY A 43 -2.19 -17.53 11.05
C GLY A 43 -2.63 -17.27 9.60
N TYR A 44 -3.88 -16.82 9.42
CA TYR A 44 -4.42 -16.45 8.10
C TYR A 44 -5.19 -15.14 8.16
N TYR A 45 -5.26 -14.45 7.02
CA TYR A 45 -6.14 -13.32 6.77
C TYR A 45 -7.15 -13.69 5.69
N LEU A 46 -8.42 -13.45 5.98
CA LEU A 46 -9.52 -13.64 5.03
C LEU A 46 -10.14 -12.30 4.68
N LYS A 47 -9.92 -11.83 3.46
CA LYS A 47 -10.56 -10.64 2.89
C LYS A 47 -11.83 -11.05 2.14
N ILE A 48 -12.93 -10.32 2.40
CA ILE A 48 -14.25 -10.59 1.83
C ILE A 48 -14.81 -9.30 1.24
N ASP A 49 -15.25 -9.35 -0.02
CA ASP A 49 -15.90 -8.21 -0.68
C ASP A 49 -17.00 -8.69 -1.64
N GLN A 50 -17.66 -7.74 -2.29
CA GLN A 50 -18.64 -8.04 -3.33
C GLN A 50 -17.96 -8.79 -4.48
N LYS A 51 -18.74 -9.64 -5.14
CA LYS A 51 -18.28 -10.43 -6.28
C LYS A 51 -17.59 -9.57 -7.34
N GLY A 52 -16.40 -10.00 -7.79
CA GLY A 52 -15.57 -9.36 -8.80
C GLY A 52 -14.64 -8.27 -8.27
N ARG A 53 -14.71 -7.90 -6.97
CA ARG A 53 -13.87 -6.82 -6.43
C ARG A 53 -12.48 -7.25 -5.99
N LEU A 54 -12.28 -8.52 -5.64
CA LEU A 54 -10.98 -9.02 -5.19
C LEU A 54 -10.20 -9.78 -6.27
N GLU A 55 -10.77 -9.97 -7.47
CA GLU A 55 -10.10 -10.73 -8.54
C GLU A 55 -8.74 -10.12 -8.91
N ARG A 56 -8.70 -8.80 -9.13
CA ARG A 56 -7.47 -8.09 -9.45
C ARG A 56 -6.46 -8.19 -8.31
N GLU A 57 -6.89 -7.94 -7.08
CA GLU A 57 -6.01 -8.00 -5.89
C GLU A 57 -5.46 -9.43 -5.69
N ALA A 58 -6.25 -10.46 -5.89
CA ALA A 58 -5.81 -11.86 -5.80
C ALA A 58 -4.73 -12.19 -6.84
N ARG A 59 -4.85 -11.68 -8.07
CA ARG A 59 -3.83 -11.84 -9.12
C ARG A 59 -2.54 -11.11 -8.79
N ILE A 60 -2.65 -9.90 -8.25
CA ILE A 60 -1.50 -9.11 -7.79
C ILE A 60 -0.80 -9.83 -6.64
N ALA A 61 -1.56 -10.25 -5.61
CA ALA A 61 -1.01 -10.97 -4.46
C ALA A 61 -0.27 -12.25 -4.88
N SER A 62 -0.86 -13.03 -5.79
CA SER A 62 -0.20 -14.23 -6.33
C SER A 62 1.09 -13.92 -7.09
N TRP A 63 1.15 -12.79 -7.81
CA TRP A 63 2.37 -12.36 -8.46
C TRP A 63 3.44 -11.93 -7.45
N PHE A 64 3.06 -11.15 -6.42
CA PHE A 64 3.98 -10.75 -5.34
C PHE A 64 4.53 -11.97 -4.58
N GLU A 65 3.70 -12.99 -4.36
CA GLU A 65 4.15 -14.27 -3.79
C GLU A 65 5.20 -14.94 -4.68
N GLN A 66 4.96 -15.04 -5.98
CA GLN A 66 5.90 -15.67 -6.96
C GLN A 66 7.24 -14.93 -7.00
N GLU A 67 7.26 -13.61 -6.86
CA GLU A 67 8.48 -12.80 -6.78
C GLU A 67 9.16 -12.84 -5.40
N GLY A 68 8.56 -13.53 -4.43
CA GLY A 68 9.09 -13.66 -3.06
C GLY A 68 9.05 -12.34 -2.28
N ILE A 69 8.08 -11.49 -2.56
CA ILE A 69 7.85 -10.18 -1.92
C ILE A 69 6.41 -9.99 -1.42
N GLY A 70 5.60 -11.03 -1.46
CA GLY A 70 4.22 -11.08 -0.95
C GLY A 70 4.01 -12.27 -0.03
N THR A 71 2.82 -12.34 0.58
CA THR A 71 2.40 -13.48 1.40
C THR A 71 1.82 -14.59 0.54
N PRO A 72 1.87 -15.86 0.98
CA PRO A 72 1.25 -16.96 0.24
C PRO A 72 -0.27 -16.75 0.09
N VAL A 73 -0.74 -16.86 -1.15
CA VAL A 73 -2.18 -16.89 -1.48
C VAL A 73 -2.67 -18.33 -1.40
N ILE A 74 -3.54 -18.60 -0.45
CA ILE A 74 -4.06 -19.94 -0.19
C ILE A 74 -5.26 -20.24 -1.07
N HIS A 75 -6.25 -19.32 -1.09
CA HIS A 75 -7.43 -19.44 -1.93
C HIS A 75 -7.90 -18.07 -2.40
N TYR A 76 -8.32 -18.01 -3.66
CA TYR A 76 -9.24 -17.00 -4.15
C TYR A 76 -10.50 -17.72 -4.65
N LEU A 77 -11.66 -17.34 -4.11
CA LEU A 77 -12.96 -17.90 -4.48
C LEU A 77 -13.92 -16.76 -4.81
N SER A 78 -14.62 -16.91 -5.93
CA SER A 78 -15.67 -15.97 -6.36
C SER A 78 -16.99 -16.74 -6.50
N THR A 79 -17.86 -16.62 -5.49
CA THR A 79 -19.17 -17.29 -5.43
C THR A 79 -20.30 -16.26 -5.44
N ASP A 80 -21.00 -16.08 -4.32
CA ASP A 80 -21.91 -14.96 -4.05
C ASP A 80 -21.14 -13.68 -3.70
N LYS A 81 -19.93 -13.85 -3.13
CA LYS A 81 -18.93 -12.84 -2.83
C LYS A 81 -17.56 -13.30 -3.30
N ASP A 82 -16.59 -12.40 -3.24
CA ASP A 82 -15.19 -12.73 -3.36
C ASP A 82 -14.59 -12.99 -1.98
N TYR A 83 -13.75 -14.02 -1.91
CA TYR A 83 -12.99 -14.43 -0.73
C TYR A 83 -11.53 -14.60 -1.12
N LEU A 84 -10.64 -13.87 -0.48
CA LEU A 84 -9.19 -13.99 -0.65
C LEU A 84 -8.58 -14.41 0.70
N LEU A 85 -8.10 -15.65 0.78
CA LEU A 85 -7.42 -16.19 1.95
C LEU A 85 -5.91 -16.16 1.70
N THR A 86 -5.18 -15.43 2.53
CA THR A 86 -3.73 -15.36 2.52
C THR A 86 -3.15 -15.85 3.83
N LYS A 87 -1.92 -16.36 3.80
CA LYS A 87 -1.18 -16.69 5.01
C LYS A 87 -0.70 -15.41 5.68
N GLU A 88 -0.65 -15.41 7.00
CA GLU A 88 -0.05 -14.32 7.77
C GLU A 88 1.42 -14.12 7.38
N ALA A 89 1.82 -12.87 7.22
CA ALA A 89 3.21 -12.50 6.93
C ALA A 89 4.13 -12.84 8.10
N ILE A 90 5.35 -13.31 7.81
CA ILE A 90 6.35 -13.58 8.84
C ILE A 90 7.02 -12.26 9.23
N GLY A 91 6.84 -11.84 10.47
CA GLY A 91 7.40 -10.61 11.03
C GLY A 91 6.35 -9.63 11.50
N HIS A 92 6.71 -8.37 11.58
CA HIS A 92 5.85 -7.26 11.99
C HIS A 92 5.94 -6.13 10.99
N ASP A 93 4.96 -5.25 11.00
CA ASP A 93 5.04 -4.03 10.20
C ASP A 93 6.22 -3.14 10.65
N ALA A 94 6.68 -2.25 9.77
CA ALA A 94 7.83 -1.40 10.05
C ALA A 94 7.62 -0.46 11.25
N LEU A 95 6.38 -0.25 11.71
CA LEU A 95 6.10 0.54 12.92
C LEU A 95 6.62 -0.13 14.20
N ALA A 96 6.77 -1.46 14.20
CA ALA A 96 7.32 -2.19 15.35
C ALA A 96 8.81 -1.90 15.60
N PHE A 97 9.51 -1.28 14.64
CA PHE A 97 10.96 -1.06 14.68
C PHE A 97 11.35 0.43 14.66
N LEU A 98 10.45 1.33 15.08
CA LEU A 98 10.71 2.78 15.09
C LEU A 98 11.85 3.20 16.04
N ASP A 99 12.32 2.32 16.91
CA ASP A 99 13.51 2.47 17.74
C ASP A 99 14.83 2.28 16.96
N GLN A 100 14.76 1.77 15.72
CA GLN A 100 15.91 1.54 14.82
C GLN A 100 15.73 2.28 13.48
N PRO A 101 15.48 3.60 13.50
CA PRO A 101 14.98 4.34 12.34
C PRO A 101 15.94 4.39 11.15
N GLU A 102 17.25 4.41 11.39
CA GLU A 102 18.25 4.38 10.31
C GLU A 102 18.19 3.06 9.54
N THR A 103 18.05 1.95 10.27
CA THR A 103 18.02 0.61 9.68
C THR A 103 16.74 0.41 8.86
N ILE A 104 15.58 0.80 9.39
CA ILE A 104 14.32 0.68 8.61
C ILE A 104 14.33 1.56 7.37
N CYS A 105 14.94 2.75 7.40
CA CYS A 105 15.07 3.59 6.21
C CYS A 105 15.84 2.88 5.09
N GLN A 106 16.95 2.21 5.43
CA GLN A 106 17.72 1.42 4.47
C GLN A 106 16.88 0.24 3.93
N THR A 107 16.30 -0.55 4.82
CA THR A 107 15.53 -1.75 4.47
C THR A 107 14.35 -1.41 3.55
N MET A 108 13.60 -0.37 3.88
CA MET A 108 12.48 0.11 3.05
C MET A 108 12.96 0.59 1.67
N ALA A 109 14.06 1.35 1.63
CA ALA A 109 14.62 1.85 0.38
C ALA A 109 15.07 0.70 -0.54
N GLU A 110 15.72 -0.31 0.00
CA GLU A 110 16.15 -1.50 -0.74
C GLU A 110 14.95 -2.32 -1.24
N ALA A 111 13.90 -2.50 -0.43
CA ALA A 111 12.68 -3.17 -0.81
C ALA A 111 11.97 -2.46 -1.98
N LEU A 112 11.83 -1.13 -1.93
CA LEU A 112 11.24 -0.36 -3.03
C LEU A 112 12.13 -0.35 -4.28
N LYS A 113 13.46 -0.26 -4.14
CA LYS A 113 14.35 -0.40 -5.31
C LYS A 113 14.17 -1.74 -6.00
N LYS A 114 14.06 -2.83 -5.23
CA LYS A 114 13.77 -4.15 -5.77
C LYS A 114 12.44 -4.14 -6.51
N LEU A 115 11.35 -3.69 -5.87
CA LEU A 115 10.02 -3.63 -6.48
C LEU A 115 10.03 -2.81 -7.78
N HIS A 116 10.59 -1.60 -7.76
CA HIS A 116 10.64 -0.70 -8.92
C HIS A 116 11.54 -1.19 -10.06
N SER A 117 12.38 -2.19 -9.81
CA SER A 117 13.20 -2.85 -10.85
C SER A 117 12.49 -4.02 -11.52
N LEU A 118 11.38 -4.50 -10.95
CA LEU A 118 10.62 -5.60 -11.52
C LEU A 118 9.77 -5.13 -12.69
N TYR A 119 9.57 -6.02 -13.66
CA TYR A 119 8.72 -5.76 -14.80
C TYR A 119 7.81 -6.97 -15.05
N PRO A 120 6.66 -7.05 -14.34
CA PRO A 120 5.75 -8.17 -14.49
C PRO A 120 5.20 -8.27 -15.91
N LYS A 121 5.49 -9.40 -16.58
CA LYS A 121 4.93 -9.70 -17.89
C LYS A 121 3.45 -10.06 -17.76
N ASN A 122 2.62 -9.56 -18.68
CA ASN A 122 1.18 -9.83 -18.72
C ASN A 122 0.42 -9.40 -17.44
N PHE A 123 0.93 -8.38 -16.73
CA PHE A 123 0.26 -7.82 -15.56
C PHE A 123 -1.05 -7.13 -16.00
N PRO A 124 -2.15 -7.32 -15.25
CA PRO A 124 -3.43 -6.68 -15.56
C PRO A 124 -3.42 -5.20 -15.13
N SER A 125 -2.63 -4.38 -15.81
CA SER A 125 -2.58 -2.95 -15.55
C SER A 125 -3.91 -2.29 -15.90
N GLU A 126 -4.40 -1.43 -14.99
CA GLU A 126 -5.60 -0.62 -15.17
C GLU A 126 -5.28 0.84 -15.47
N ASN A 127 -4.04 1.11 -15.97
CA ASN A 127 -3.57 2.45 -16.21
C ASN A 127 -3.65 3.34 -14.96
N HIS A 128 -3.03 2.87 -13.89
CA HIS A 128 -3.05 3.51 -12.57
C HIS A 128 -2.82 5.03 -12.65
N LEU A 129 -1.83 5.47 -13.43
CA LEU A 129 -1.51 6.90 -13.51
C LEU A 129 -2.67 7.74 -14.06
N GLN A 130 -3.43 7.23 -15.02
CA GLN A 130 -4.60 7.95 -15.53
C GLN A 130 -5.74 7.96 -14.50
N THR A 131 -6.03 6.81 -13.91
CA THR A 131 -7.05 6.68 -12.83
C THR A 131 -6.71 7.59 -11.65
N TYR A 132 -5.43 7.68 -11.29
CA TYR A 132 -4.91 8.56 -10.24
C TYR A 132 -5.20 10.04 -10.55
N LYS A 133 -4.91 10.48 -11.79
CA LYS A 133 -5.20 11.84 -12.25
C LYS A 133 -6.72 12.14 -12.29
N ASP A 134 -7.50 11.22 -12.80
CA ASP A 134 -8.95 11.38 -12.91
C ASP A 134 -9.63 11.45 -11.52
N ARG A 135 -9.16 10.62 -10.57
CA ARG A 135 -9.61 10.67 -9.17
C ARG A 135 -9.35 12.05 -8.56
N THR A 136 -8.17 12.60 -8.75
CA THR A 136 -7.79 13.93 -8.26
C THR A 136 -8.72 15.02 -8.79
N LEU A 137 -9.00 15.05 -10.09
CA LEU A 137 -9.94 16.01 -10.69
C LEU A 137 -11.32 15.90 -10.08
N LYS A 138 -11.86 14.68 -10.00
CA LYS A 138 -13.16 14.40 -9.41
C LYS A 138 -13.27 14.84 -7.96
N ASN A 139 -12.23 14.59 -7.16
CA ASN A 139 -12.20 14.96 -5.74
C ASN A 139 -12.01 16.48 -5.57
N TYR A 140 -11.25 17.13 -6.45
CA TYR A 140 -11.20 18.58 -6.50
C TYR A 140 -12.60 19.19 -6.76
N GLU A 141 -13.34 18.69 -7.76
CA GLU A 141 -14.70 19.16 -8.07
C GLU A 141 -15.68 18.99 -6.90
N LYS A 142 -15.53 17.90 -6.12
CA LYS A 142 -16.32 17.65 -4.92
C LYS A 142 -15.94 18.51 -3.71
N GLY A 143 -14.84 19.27 -3.78
CA GLY A 143 -14.33 20.07 -2.66
C GLY A 143 -13.53 19.26 -1.65
N GLU A 144 -13.17 18.02 -1.94
CA GLU A 144 -12.34 17.20 -1.06
C GLU A 144 -10.91 17.75 -0.99
N PHE A 145 -10.33 17.76 0.20
CA PHE A 145 -8.96 18.22 0.41
C PHE A 145 -8.38 17.68 1.70
N TYR A 146 -7.26 16.96 1.57
CA TYR A 146 -6.53 16.36 2.67
C TYR A 146 -5.21 17.09 2.91
N ALA A 147 -5.27 18.22 3.62
CA ALA A 147 -4.11 19.09 3.87
C ALA A 147 -2.92 18.37 4.57
N LYS A 148 -3.17 17.26 5.29
CA LYS A 148 -2.11 16.49 5.97
C LYS A 148 -1.13 15.80 5.00
N ALA A 149 -1.50 15.61 3.74
CA ALA A 149 -0.57 15.14 2.71
C ALA A 149 0.52 16.17 2.41
N LEU A 150 0.22 17.46 2.63
CA LEU A 150 1.12 18.57 2.34
C LEU A 150 2.10 18.80 3.50
N LEU A 151 3.20 18.06 3.52
CA LEU A 151 4.27 18.30 4.49
C LEU A 151 4.91 19.68 4.24
N PRO A 152 5.39 20.37 5.30
CA PRO A 152 5.94 21.75 5.20
C PRO A 152 7.06 21.90 4.16
N GLN A 153 7.88 20.87 3.94
CA GLN A 153 8.96 20.91 2.96
C GLN A 153 8.48 21.02 1.50
N PHE A 154 7.22 20.70 1.21
CA PHE A 154 6.67 20.83 -0.14
C PHE A 154 6.22 22.26 -0.47
N GLN A 155 6.10 23.14 0.54
CA GLN A 155 5.74 24.54 0.37
C GLN A 155 4.49 24.75 -0.50
N ILE A 156 3.45 23.96 -0.21
CA ILE A 156 2.12 24.11 -0.81
C ILE A 156 1.17 24.46 0.34
N ASN A 157 0.53 25.63 0.26
CA ASN A 157 -0.14 26.23 1.40
C ASN A 157 -1.67 26.28 1.27
N SER A 158 -2.19 25.97 0.09
CA SER A 158 -3.63 25.98 -0.15
C SER A 158 -4.06 24.88 -1.13
N ARG A 159 -5.36 24.62 -1.13
CA ARG A 159 -6.03 23.73 -2.07
C ARG A 159 -5.87 24.20 -3.51
N GLU A 160 -6.01 25.51 -3.71
CA GLU A 160 -5.90 26.15 -5.02
C GLU A 160 -4.48 26.07 -5.56
N GLU A 161 -3.47 26.29 -4.70
CA GLU A 161 -2.05 26.17 -5.07
C GLU A 161 -1.71 24.71 -5.45
N ALA A 162 -2.21 23.73 -4.68
CA ALA A 162 -2.02 22.31 -4.99
C ALA A 162 -2.63 21.98 -6.37
N PHE A 163 -3.84 22.43 -6.64
CA PHE A 163 -4.51 22.15 -7.91
C PHE A 163 -3.86 22.85 -9.08
N GLN A 164 -3.45 24.11 -8.91
CA GLN A 164 -2.68 24.84 -9.94
C GLN A 164 -1.40 24.09 -10.32
N LEU A 165 -0.64 23.60 -9.31
CA LEU A 165 0.56 22.80 -9.55
C LEU A 165 0.27 21.55 -10.37
N ILE A 166 -0.84 20.87 -10.08
CA ILE A 166 -1.28 19.68 -10.82
C ILE A 166 -1.62 20.04 -12.28
N GLN A 167 -2.34 21.13 -12.51
CA GLN A 167 -2.68 21.56 -13.86
C GLN A 167 -1.43 21.90 -14.70
N GLU A 168 -0.48 22.59 -14.10
CA GLU A 168 0.74 23.03 -14.79
C GLU A 168 1.74 21.88 -15.02
N GLN A 169 1.90 20.98 -14.04
CA GLN A 169 3.00 20.01 -14.02
C GLN A 169 2.56 18.55 -14.00
N GLY A 170 1.27 18.25 -13.95
CA GLY A 170 0.77 16.85 -13.89
C GLY A 170 1.25 15.96 -15.05
N HIS A 171 1.67 16.55 -16.16
CA HIS A 171 2.24 15.85 -17.31
C HIS A 171 3.67 15.32 -17.06
N LEU A 172 4.35 15.76 -15.99
CA LEU A 172 5.69 15.30 -15.61
C LEU A 172 5.68 13.90 -14.99
N LEU A 173 4.54 13.49 -14.38
CA LEU A 173 4.40 12.11 -13.89
C LEU A 173 4.29 11.15 -15.06
N LYS A 174 5.12 10.11 -15.04
CA LYS A 174 5.23 9.12 -16.12
C LYS A 174 5.24 7.72 -15.53
N THR A 175 4.68 6.78 -16.26
CA THR A 175 4.79 5.36 -15.91
C THR A 175 6.23 4.89 -16.15
N ASP A 176 7.01 4.78 -15.08
CA ASP A 176 8.44 4.44 -15.12
C ASP A 176 8.84 3.28 -14.22
N ALA A 177 7.92 2.78 -13.40
CA ALA A 177 8.15 1.65 -12.49
C ALA A 177 6.87 0.85 -12.24
N PHE A 178 7.06 -0.37 -11.74
CA PHE A 178 6.00 -1.10 -11.06
C PHE A 178 6.00 -0.68 -9.59
N ILE A 179 4.88 -0.14 -9.11
CA ILE A 179 4.76 0.47 -7.78
C ILE A 179 3.84 -0.34 -6.87
N HIS A 180 3.95 -0.12 -5.56
CA HIS A 180 3.01 -0.58 -4.55
C HIS A 180 1.71 0.25 -4.55
N GLY A 181 1.84 1.56 -4.73
CA GLY A 181 0.74 2.54 -4.75
C GLY A 181 0.37 3.12 -3.38
N ASP A 182 0.77 2.46 -2.29
CA ASP A 182 0.62 2.94 -0.90
C ASP A 182 1.80 2.44 -0.04
N ALA A 183 3.01 2.91 -0.32
CA ALA A 183 4.23 2.46 0.35
C ALA A 183 4.45 3.11 1.73
N CYS A 184 3.42 3.07 2.58
CA CYS A 184 3.49 3.48 3.99
C CYS A 184 4.16 2.42 4.87
N LEU A 185 4.73 2.84 6.03
CA LEU A 185 5.39 1.93 6.99
C LEU A 185 4.56 0.67 7.34
N PRO A 186 3.25 0.76 7.61
CA PRO A 186 2.44 -0.42 7.92
C PRO A 186 2.43 -1.50 6.83
N ASN A 187 2.69 -1.13 5.57
CA ASN A 187 2.62 -2.03 4.42
C ASN A 187 3.95 -2.75 4.12
N PHE A 188 5.01 -2.45 4.88
CA PHE A 188 6.29 -3.18 4.87
C PHE A 188 6.34 -4.13 6.06
N ILE A 189 6.31 -5.43 5.80
CA ILE A 189 6.54 -6.43 6.84
C ILE A 189 8.01 -6.77 6.89
N LEU A 190 8.58 -6.67 8.10
CA LEU A 190 9.99 -6.93 8.38
C LEU A 190 10.09 -8.09 9.37
N LYS A 191 11.05 -9.00 9.14
CA LYS A 191 11.40 -10.07 10.11
C LYS A 191 12.10 -9.48 11.33
N ASP A 192 12.93 -8.49 11.07
CA ASP A 192 13.59 -7.57 12.00
C ASP A 192 13.89 -6.27 11.22
N ALA A 193 14.42 -5.24 11.88
CA ALA A 193 14.65 -3.94 11.26
C ALA A 193 15.49 -3.98 9.97
N SER A 194 16.37 -4.98 9.81
CA SER A 194 17.29 -5.12 8.68
C SER A 194 16.86 -6.14 7.62
N HIS A 195 15.81 -6.90 7.88
CA HIS A 195 15.35 -7.96 6.98
C HIS A 195 13.90 -7.78 6.55
N PHE A 196 13.72 -7.30 5.32
CA PHE A 196 12.42 -7.23 4.67
C PHE A 196 11.83 -8.64 4.47
N SER A 197 10.54 -8.80 4.78
CA SER A 197 9.78 -10.02 4.56
C SER A 197 8.93 -9.92 3.31
N CYS A 198 7.94 -9.03 3.32
CA CYS A 198 7.01 -8.87 2.20
C CYS A 198 6.27 -7.53 2.27
N PHE A 199 5.60 -7.20 1.17
CA PHE A 199 4.57 -6.16 1.12
C PHE A 199 3.20 -6.75 1.42
N ILE A 200 2.31 -5.92 1.99
CA ILE A 200 0.87 -6.22 2.19
C ILE A 200 0.03 -5.05 1.66
N ASP A 201 -1.29 -5.24 1.58
CA ASP A 201 -2.25 -4.26 1.05
C ASP A 201 -1.94 -3.81 -0.39
N LEU A 202 -1.99 -4.79 -1.29
CA LEU A 202 -1.49 -4.70 -2.67
C LEU A 202 -2.53 -4.17 -3.67
N SER A 203 -3.68 -3.71 -3.22
CA SER A 203 -4.82 -3.35 -4.08
C SER A 203 -4.52 -2.22 -5.09
N LEU A 204 -3.56 -1.34 -4.77
CA LEU A 204 -3.16 -0.20 -5.60
C LEU A 204 -1.91 -0.48 -6.47
N ALA A 205 -1.30 -1.67 -6.35
CA ALA A 205 -0.09 -1.98 -7.09
C ALA A 205 -0.35 -2.03 -8.60
N ASP A 206 0.48 -1.33 -9.37
CA ASP A 206 0.40 -1.23 -10.84
C ASP A 206 1.67 -0.59 -11.42
N PHE A 207 1.71 -0.47 -12.75
CA PHE A 207 2.69 0.39 -13.42
C PHE A 207 2.29 1.86 -13.27
N SER A 208 3.19 2.69 -12.71
CA SER A 208 2.96 4.11 -12.52
C SER A 208 4.28 4.90 -12.34
N ASP A 209 4.20 6.12 -11.80
CA ASP A 209 5.39 6.91 -11.45
C ASP A 209 5.89 6.49 -10.06
N ARG A 210 7.17 6.11 -9.97
CA ARG A 210 7.83 5.69 -8.72
C ARG A 210 7.72 6.69 -7.58
N HIS A 211 7.56 7.99 -7.92
CA HIS A 211 7.47 9.03 -6.90
C HIS A 211 6.21 8.95 -6.06
N ILE A 212 5.19 8.18 -6.48
CA ILE A 212 4.00 7.88 -5.65
C ILE A 212 4.43 7.06 -4.42
N ASP A 213 5.18 5.98 -4.61
CA ASP A 213 5.70 5.18 -3.49
C ASP A 213 6.71 5.95 -2.66
N LEU A 214 7.61 6.69 -3.31
CA LEU A 214 8.60 7.51 -2.61
C LEU A 214 7.94 8.59 -1.75
N PHE A 215 6.87 9.20 -2.22
CA PHE A 215 6.10 10.16 -1.43
C PHE A 215 5.48 9.50 -0.20
N TRP A 216 4.80 8.37 -0.34
CA TRP A 216 4.16 7.69 0.78
C TRP A 216 5.17 7.20 1.82
N ALA A 217 6.33 6.68 1.39
CA ALA A 217 7.41 6.34 2.30
C ALA A 217 7.94 7.57 3.06
N VAL A 218 8.24 8.67 2.35
CA VAL A 218 8.66 9.95 2.95
C VAL A 218 7.62 10.50 3.92
N TRP A 219 6.35 10.51 3.51
CA TRP A 219 5.25 10.99 4.33
C TRP A 219 5.11 10.17 5.61
N SER A 220 5.10 8.85 5.48
CA SER A 220 4.91 7.92 6.59
C SER A 220 6.09 7.97 7.59
N LEU A 221 7.34 8.08 7.11
CA LEU A 221 8.51 8.29 7.95
C LEU A 221 8.41 9.60 8.75
N ASN A 222 8.08 10.71 8.08
CA ASN A 222 7.91 12.00 8.76
C ASN A 222 6.76 11.96 9.78
N TYR A 223 5.64 11.31 9.43
CA TYR A 223 4.48 11.21 10.30
C TYR A 223 4.78 10.45 11.59
N ASN A 224 5.52 9.34 11.51
CA ASN A 224 5.79 8.46 12.65
C ASN A 224 7.02 8.89 13.46
N LEU A 225 8.11 9.26 12.80
CA LEU A 225 9.38 9.58 13.47
C LEU A 225 9.50 11.06 13.87
N LYS A 226 8.67 11.95 13.29
CA LYS A 226 8.65 13.40 13.56
C LYS A 226 10.00 14.09 13.32
N ASP A 227 10.89 13.49 12.53
CA ASP A 227 12.21 14.03 12.19
C ASP A 227 12.48 13.83 10.68
N HIS A 228 12.59 14.94 9.97
CA HIS A 228 12.78 14.96 8.53
C HIS A 228 14.07 14.28 8.05
N LYS A 229 15.07 14.16 8.92
CA LYS A 229 16.36 13.53 8.56
C LYS A 229 16.18 12.07 8.08
N TYR A 230 15.21 11.34 8.64
CA TYR A 230 14.99 9.94 8.27
C TYR A 230 14.38 9.81 6.87
N ALA A 231 13.48 10.71 6.50
CA ALA A 231 12.99 10.78 5.13
C ALA A 231 14.12 11.09 4.14
N GLN A 232 15.06 11.98 4.52
CA GLN A 232 16.25 12.27 3.69
C GLN A 232 17.17 11.04 3.61
N LEU A 233 17.40 10.35 4.72
CA LEU A 233 18.22 9.13 4.77
C LEU A 233 17.61 8.02 3.88
N PHE A 234 16.29 7.82 3.95
CA PHE A 234 15.58 6.90 3.06
C PHE A 234 15.82 7.22 1.59
N LEU A 235 15.70 8.50 1.18
CA LEU A 235 15.93 8.91 -0.19
C LEU A 235 17.41 8.76 -0.62
N ASP A 236 18.36 8.90 0.32
CA ASP A 236 19.77 8.64 0.05
C ASP A 236 20.02 7.14 -0.23
N HIS A 237 19.45 6.26 0.61
CA HIS A 237 19.52 4.81 0.41
C HIS A 237 18.78 4.37 -0.86
N TYR A 238 17.66 4.98 -1.19
CA TYR A 238 16.97 4.71 -2.45
C TYR A 238 17.80 5.13 -3.67
N GLY A 239 18.60 6.18 -3.55
CA GLY A 239 19.49 6.70 -4.57
C GLY A 239 19.01 8.03 -5.15
N ARG A 240 19.60 9.13 -4.67
CA ARG A 240 19.25 10.52 -5.02
C ARG A 240 19.12 10.82 -6.50
N LYS A 241 19.91 10.15 -7.34
CA LYS A 241 19.87 10.36 -8.80
C LYS A 241 18.55 9.90 -9.45
N GLN A 242 17.78 9.07 -8.74
CA GLN A 242 16.48 8.55 -9.18
C GLN A 242 15.30 9.34 -8.58
N VAL A 243 15.60 10.31 -7.73
CA VAL A 243 14.61 11.10 -7.00
C VAL A 243 14.54 12.51 -7.58
N ASP A 244 13.38 12.85 -8.13
CA ASP A 244 13.05 14.21 -8.55
C ASP A 244 12.20 14.89 -7.47
N SER A 245 12.76 15.89 -6.80
CA SER A 245 12.06 16.63 -5.74
C SER A 245 10.83 17.39 -6.24
N ASN A 246 10.82 17.82 -7.52
CA ASN A 246 9.64 18.45 -8.10
C ASN A 246 8.51 17.45 -8.28
N LYS A 247 8.82 16.20 -8.66
CA LYS A 247 7.83 15.13 -8.73
C LYS A 247 7.31 14.71 -7.34
N LEU A 248 8.15 14.67 -6.30
CA LEU A 248 7.69 14.43 -4.93
C LEU A 248 6.71 15.53 -4.48
N ARG A 249 7.03 16.80 -4.75
CA ARG A 249 6.14 17.93 -4.49
C ARG A 249 4.83 17.83 -5.28
N LEU A 250 4.92 17.42 -6.54
CA LEU A 250 3.77 17.22 -7.40
C LEU A 250 2.86 16.08 -6.91
N VAL A 251 3.45 14.95 -6.51
CA VAL A 251 2.69 13.85 -5.89
C VAL A 251 2.01 14.29 -4.60
N ALA A 252 2.70 15.08 -3.75
CA ALA A 252 2.07 15.65 -2.55
C ALA A 252 0.81 16.46 -2.89
N ALA A 253 0.86 17.25 -3.99
CA ALA A 253 -0.30 18.00 -4.46
C ALA A 253 -1.44 17.06 -4.91
N PHE A 254 -1.14 15.97 -5.61
CA PHE A 254 -2.12 14.95 -6.00
C PHE A 254 -2.76 14.28 -4.77
N GLU A 255 -1.95 13.84 -3.81
CA GLU A 255 -2.41 13.14 -2.60
C GLU A 255 -3.22 14.05 -1.66
N ALA A 256 -3.13 15.37 -1.80
CA ALA A 256 -4.01 16.29 -1.10
C ALA A 256 -5.48 16.20 -1.56
N PHE A 257 -5.73 15.50 -2.65
CA PHE A 257 -7.09 15.23 -3.15
C PHE A 257 -7.47 13.73 -3.06
N GLY A 258 -6.65 12.88 -2.43
CA GLY A 258 -6.95 11.49 -2.06
C GLY A 258 -6.76 10.45 -3.13
#